data_2b194458ad35129337ef998060f7dbbd
#
_entry.id   2b194458ad35129337ef998060f7dbbd
#
_cell.length_a   1.000
_cell.length_b   1.000
_cell.length_c   1.000
_cell.angle_alpha   90.00
_cell.angle_beta   90.00
_cell.angle_gamma   90.00
#
_symmetry.space_group_name_H-M   'P 1'
#
loop_
_entity.id
_entity.type
_entity.pdbx_description
1 polymer ?
#
loop_
_entity_poly.entity_id
_entity_poly.type
_entity_poly.pdbx_seq_one_letter_code
_entity_poly.pdbx_strand_id
1 'polypeptide(L)'
;QNFYIGFPVDVYIRSDREGIINLNGLPLSPRVAKVNLGAPLEVEPVQRGEVEVELLFFGVPVKRMLVNVLPPVKVIPGGHSIGVLLLSHGVIVIGLAAIGEPGTRIKNPAQEAGITVGDTILRVNGEKIKNVLHLAELVHECGRQGEKVQIEYKRGDAVLVSEMEPVLCKETGRYRIGLYVRDGANGVGTLSFYHRESGRYGALGHVITDVETNQPLNVEEGTLVRAVVSGIHKGMKGLPGEKIGVFTEDEDILGDIEKNTDFGIFGTLYASIENPYYPEGIPVALASQVTPGPAKILTVLEEEKIEAYAIEIERVFNQNSPTNKGMVVKITDPDLIERTGGIIQGMSGSPIIKDNKLVGVVTHVFVNDPTRGYGVFAEWMLYEAGISPLAQARGDLRIFSSFLFSRQDYLLIGKNIQANRKGGIYLAKTNFRNDCR
;
A
#
# COMPACT_ATOMS: atom_id res chain seq x y z
N GLN A 1 -12.13 11.56 25.84
CA GLN A 1 -12.62 12.38 26.98
C GLN A 1 -11.54 13.40 27.32
N ASN A 2 -11.89 14.68 27.28
CA ASN A 2 -10.97 15.77 27.61
C ASN A 2 -11.20 16.15 29.06
N PHE A 3 -10.14 16.19 29.87
CA PHE A 3 -10.20 16.65 31.27
C PHE A 3 -9.50 18.00 31.37
N TYR A 4 -10.20 19.02 31.93
CA TYR A 4 -9.60 20.27 32.31
C TYR A 4 -9.37 20.27 33.84
N ILE A 5 -8.12 20.38 34.25
CA ILE A 5 -7.74 20.40 35.66
C ILE A 5 -7.24 21.81 35.94
N GLY A 6 -7.98 22.60 36.72
CA GLY A 6 -7.64 23.97 37.10
C GLY A 6 -6.66 24.09 38.26
N PHE A 7 -6.15 22.96 38.80
CA PHE A 7 -5.19 22.93 39.91
C PHE A 7 -4.03 21.97 39.58
N PRO A 8 -2.83 22.16 40.14
CA PRO A 8 -1.75 21.19 40.00
C PRO A 8 -2.19 19.87 40.63
N VAL A 9 -2.46 18.91 39.80
CA VAL A 9 -2.85 17.57 40.23
C VAL A 9 -1.72 16.62 39.95
N ASP A 10 -1.40 15.82 40.96
CA ASP A 10 -0.43 14.74 40.82
C ASP A 10 -1.00 13.60 40.00
N VAL A 11 -0.36 13.34 38.85
CA VAL A 11 -0.64 12.20 37.98
C VAL A 11 0.45 11.18 38.20
N TYR A 12 0.04 9.94 38.26
CA TYR A 12 0.93 8.83 38.54
C TYR A 12 0.84 7.82 37.39
N ILE A 13 1.91 7.06 37.21
CA ILE A 13 2.01 6.00 36.22
C ILE A 13 2.61 4.77 36.86
N ARG A 14 2.18 3.60 36.42
CA ARG A 14 2.78 2.30 36.78
C ARG A 14 2.69 1.33 35.63
N SER A 15 3.47 0.26 35.70
CA SER A 15 3.37 -0.88 34.79
C SER A 15 3.03 -2.16 35.58
N ASP A 16 2.55 -3.17 34.89
CA ASP A 16 2.35 -4.51 35.45
C ASP A 16 3.66 -5.28 35.61
N ARG A 17 4.71 -4.88 34.89
CA ARG A 17 6.03 -5.52 34.87
C ARG A 17 7.17 -4.51 34.97
N GLU A 18 8.31 -4.97 35.49
CA GLU A 18 9.56 -4.19 35.56
C GLU A 18 10.54 -4.64 34.47
N GLY A 19 11.41 -3.73 34.05
CA GLY A 19 12.54 -4.02 33.16
C GLY A 19 12.21 -4.11 31.67
N ILE A 20 10.97 -3.87 31.27
CA ILE A 20 10.57 -3.87 29.84
C ILE A 20 10.80 -2.50 29.20
N ILE A 21 10.44 -1.42 29.92
CA ILE A 21 10.58 -0.03 29.47
C ILE A 21 11.10 0.88 30.58
N ASN A 22 11.84 1.92 30.18
CA ASN A 22 12.09 3.09 31.01
C ASN A 22 11.12 4.21 30.66
N LEU A 23 10.83 5.08 31.61
CA LEU A 23 10.08 6.29 31.42
C LEU A 23 10.92 7.48 31.89
N ASN A 24 11.21 8.43 30.99
CA ASN A 24 12.08 9.58 31.27
C ASN A 24 13.41 9.15 31.87
N GLY A 25 14.04 8.11 31.33
CA GLY A 25 15.33 7.55 31.77
C GLY A 25 15.26 6.70 33.05
N LEU A 26 14.10 6.52 33.69
CA LEU A 26 13.94 5.71 34.90
C LEU A 26 13.15 4.44 34.62
N PRO A 27 13.56 3.28 35.22
CA PRO A 27 12.81 2.04 35.06
C PRO A 27 11.36 2.16 35.51
N LEU A 28 10.43 1.85 34.62
CA LEU A 28 9.02 1.74 34.97
C LEU A 28 8.77 0.39 35.65
N SER A 29 8.07 0.42 36.77
CA SER A 29 7.81 -0.74 37.61
C SER A 29 6.35 -0.78 38.08
N PRO A 30 5.90 -1.88 38.72
CA PRO A 30 4.59 -1.92 39.39
C PRO A 30 4.41 -0.89 40.51
N ARG A 31 5.50 -0.26 40.97
CA ARG A 31 5.42 0.86 41.88
C ARG A 31 4.97 2.11 41.15
N VAL A 32 4.09 2.86 41.82
CA VAL A 32 3.52 4.09 41.26
C VAL A 32 4.60 5.17 41.22
N ALA A 33 4.84 5.72 40.04
CA ALA A 33 5.75 6.84 39.83
C ALA A 33 4.95 8.13 39.50
N LYS A 34 5.34 9.25 40.09
CA LYS A 34 4.74 10.56 39.76
C LYS A 34 5.26 11.06 38.44
N VAL A 35 4.37 11.53 37.56
CA VAL A 35 4.72 12.09 36.25
C VAL A 35 4.20 13.51 36.07
N ASN A 36 4.95 14.30 35.31
CA ASN A 36 4.55 15.65 34.90
C ASN A 36 3.96 15.60 33.50
N LEU A 37 2.68 15.85 33.35
CA LEU A 37 2.00 15.89 32.04
C LEU A 37 2.22 17.22 31.28
N GLY A 38 2.94 18.19 31.86
CA GLY A 38 3.34 19.43 31.19
C GLY A 38 4.48 19.22 30.16
N ALA A 39 5.14 18.07 30.18
CA ALA A 39 6.17 17.66 29.24
C ALA A 39 5.84 16.31 28.61
N PRO A 40 6.34 16.01 27.40
CA PRO A 40 6.22 14.68 26.81
C PRO A 40 6.82 13.61 27.73
N LEU A 41 6.14 12.47 27.84
CA LEU A 41 6.68 11.29 28.50
C LEU A 41 7.52 10.52 27.48
N GLU A 42 8.81 10.39 27.74
CA GLU A 42 9.75 9.66 26.91
C GLU A 42 9.78 8.20 27.34
N VAL A 43 9.41 7.30 26.42
CA VAL A 43 9.39 5.86 26.66
C VAL A 43 10.56 5.22 25.92
N GLU A 44 11.48 4.59 26.67
CA GLU A 44 12.65 3.90 26.12
C GLU A 44 12.49 2.40 26.28
N PRO A 45 12.66 1.61 25.19
CA PRO A 45 12.66 0.14 25.30
C PRO A 45 13.93 -0.35 26.00
N VAL A 46 13.77 -1.27 26.95
CA VAL A 46 14.88 -1.92 27.65
C VAL A 46 15.03 -3.38 27.26
N GLN A 47 13.92 -4.11 27.25
CA GLN A 47 13.89 -5.52 26.95
C GLN A 47 12.65 -5.85 26.09
N ARG A 48 12.80 -6.86 25.20
CA ARG A 48 11.67 -7.39 24.43
C ARG A 48 10.57 -7.92 25.36
N GLY A 49 9.35 -7.55 25.09
CA GLY A 49 8.19 -8.03 25.85
C GLY A 49 6.97 -7.13 25.72
N GLU A 50 5.93 -7.53 26.41
CA GLU A 50 4.67 -6.79 26.52
C GLU A 50 4.51 -6.29 27.93
N VAL A 51 4.07 -5.03 28.09
CA VAL A 51 3.83 -4.42 29.40
C VAL A 51 2.57 -3.58 29.34
N GLU A 52 1.67 -3.76 30.31
CA GLU A 52 0.51 -2.89 30.51
C GLU A 52 0.92 -1.68 31.36
N VAL A 53 0.69 -0.49 30.82
CA VAL A 53 0.98 0.78 31.50
C VAL A 53 -0.33 1.46 31.88
N GLU A 54 -0.48 1.80 33.14
CA GLU A 54 -1.65 2.49 33.67
C GLU A 54 -1.30 3.93 34.07
N LEU A 55 -2.10 4.88 33.59
CA LEU A 55 -2.11 6.25 34.07
C LEU A 55 -3.14 6.39 35.16
N LEU A 56 -2.71 6.85 36.35
CA LEU A 56 -3.53 6.95 37.54
C LEU A 56 -3.78 8.40 37.90
N PHE A 57 -5.01 8.70 38.23
CA PHE A 57 -5.47 9.98 38.72
C PHE A 57 -6.12 9.80 40.09
N PHE A 58 -5.58 10.41 41.16
CA PHE A 58 -5.98 10.13 42.52
C PHE A 58 -6.00 8.63 42.90
N GLY A 59 -5.03 7.85 42.36
CA GLY A 59 -4.94 6.42 42.62
C GLY A 59 -5.90 5.55 41.80
N VAL A 60 -6.76 6.15 40.96
CA VAL A 60 -7.71 5.45 40.09
C VAL A 60 -7.13 5.38 38.67
N PRO A 61 -7.08 4.21 38.02
CA PRO A 61 -6.65 4.09 36.63
C PRO A 61 -7.63 4.81 35.70
N VAL A 62 -7.17 5.84 35.02
CA VAL A 62 -7.95 6.61 34.03
C VAL A 62 -7.63 6.22 32.59
N LYS A 63 -6.45 5.63 32.34
CA LYS A 63 -6.05 5.12 31.03
C LYS A 63 -5.14 3.91 31.21
N ARG A 64 -5.37 2.88 30.37
CA ARG A 64 -4.52 1.71 30.24
C ARG A 64 -3.97 1.67 28.83
N MET A 65 -2.70 1.28 28.70
CA MET A 65 -1.99 1.20 27.44
C MET A 65 -1.16 -0.07 27.43
N LEU A 66 -1.27 -0.85 26.36
CA LEU A 66 -0.42 -2.01 26.15
C LEU A 66 0.79 -1.56 25.31
N VAL A 67 1.99 -1.74 25.86
CA VAL A 67 3.25 -1.44 25.18
C VAL A 67 3.94 -2.74 24.79
N ASN A 68 4.14 -2.93 23.47
CA ASN A 68 4.88 -4.06 22.93
C ASN A 68 6.27 -3.59 22.51
N VAL A 69 7.29 -4.12 23.16
CA VAL A 69 8.69 -3.91 22.79
C VAL A 69 9.13 -5.05 21.89
N LEU A 70 9.38 -4.74 20.63
CA LEU A 70 9.69 -5.69 19.57
C LEU A 70 11.12 -5.48 19.08
N PRO A 71 11.82 -6.54 18.60
CA PRO A 71 13.09 -6.37 17.95
C PRO A 71 12.92 -5.58 16.65
N PRO A 72 13.88 -4.74 16.28
CA PRO A 72 13.84 -4.05 15.02
C PRO A 72 13.88 -5.06 13.86
N VAL A 73 12.95 -4.95 12.92
CA VAL A 73 13.01 -5.70 11.66
C VAL A 73 14.03 -5.02 10.76
N LYS A 74 14.97 -5.81 10.22
CA LYS A 74 15.93 -5.34 9.21
C LYS A 74 15.55 -5.86 7.84
N VAL A 75 15.67 -5.01 6.84
CA VAL A 75 15.46 -5.37 5.43
C VAL A 75 16.60 -4.81 4.58
N ILE A 76 16.85 -5.42 3.44
CA ILE A 76 17.68 -4.84 2.40
C ILE A 76 16.80 -3.86 1.63
N PRO A 77 17.09 -2.55 1.61
CA PRO A 77 16.35 -1.62 0.76
C PRO A 77 16.51 -2.03 -0.70
N GLY A 78 15.43 -1.87 -1.48
CA GLY A 78 15.46 -2.15 -2.91
C GLY A 78 16.12 -1.01 -3.70
N GLY A 79 15.35 -0.39 -4.55
CA GLY A 79 15.82 0.61 -5.52
C GLY A 79 15.99 0.04 -6.92
N HIS A 80 16.03 -1.29 -7.06
CA HIS A 80 16.12 -1.99 -8.33
C HIS A 80 14.89 -1.70 -9.20
N SER A 81 15.11 -1.53 -10.49
CA SER A 81 14.03 -1.49 -11.46
C SER A 81 13.50 -2.91 -11.70
N ILE A 82 12.19 -3.06 -11.68
CA ILE A 82 11.48 -4.33 -11.84
C ILE A 82 10.41 -4.23 -12.92
N GLY A 83 10.24 -5.31 -13.66
CA GLY A 83 9.06 -5.56 -14.46
C GLY A 83 8.03 -6.32 -13.64
N VAL A 84 6.80 -5.93 -13.79
CA VAL A 84 5.64 -6.54 -13.13
C VAL A 84 4.76 -7.13 -14.20
N LEU A 85 4.51 -8.42 -14.13
CA LEU A 85 3.62 -9.17 -15.02
C LEU A 85 2.49 -9.75 -14.17
N LEU A 86 1.28 -9.24 -14.36
CA LEU A 86 0.09 -9.72 -13.66
C LEU A 86 -0.87 -10.34 -14.64
N LEU A 87 -1.27 -11.59 -14.40
CA LEU A 87 -2.41 -12.21 -15.04
C LEU A 87 -3.64 -12.07 -14.13
N SER A 88 -4.72 -11.57 -14.67
CA SER A 88 -5.97 -11.45 -13.95
C SER A 88 -6.70 -12.78 -13.88
N HIS A 89 -7.51 -12.98 -12.84
CA HIS A 89 -8.40 -14.14 -12.75
C HIS A 89 -9.51 -14.05 -13.79
N GLY A 90 -9.27 -14.57 -15.00
CA GLY A 90 -10.10 -14.38 -16.19
C GLY A 90 -9.64 -13.22 -17.06
N VAL A 91 -10.48 -12.76 -17.99
CA VAL A 91 -10.17 -11.67 -18.92
C VAL A 91 -11.08 -10.47 -18.67
N ILE A 92 -10.50 -9.27 -18.60
CA ILE A 92 -11.20 -8.02 -18.27
C ILE A 92 -11.77 -7.42 -19.55
N VAL A 93 -13.05 -7.04 -19.53
CA VAL A 93 -13.70 -6.29 -20.61
C VAL A 93 -13.26 -4.84 -20.55
N ILE A 94 -12.50 -4.40 -21.55
CA ILE A 94 -11.97 -3.03 -21.67
C ILE A 94 -12.73 -2.19 -22.70
N GLY A 95 -13.59 -2.82 -23.49
CA GLY A 95 -14.40 -2.13 -24.49
C GLY A 95 -15.47 -3.01 -25.12
N LEU A 96 -16.41 -2.38 -25.77
CA LEU A 96 -17.48 -3.03 -26.53
C LEU A 96 -17.33 -2.69 -28.02
N ALA A 97 -17.46 -3.71 -28.87
CA ALA A 97 -17.30 -3.57 -30.32
C ALA A 97 -18.55 -4.04 -31.06
N ALA A 98 -19.01 -3.23 -31.97
CA ALA A 98 -20.08 -3.63 -32.86
C ALA A 98 -19.54 -4.55 -33.99
N ILE A 99 -20.28 -5.61 -34.33
CA ILE A 99 -19.96 -6.55 -35.39
C ILE A 99 -20.96 -6.39 -36.52
N GLY A 100 -20.49 -6.09 -37.72
CA GLY A 100 -21.31 -5.93 -38.91
C GLY A 100 -20.62 -5.12 -39.99
N GLU A 101 -21.18 -5.13 -41.20
CA GLU A 101 -20.68 -4.34 -42.32
C GLU A 101 -21.46 -3.03 -42.46
N PRO A 102 -20.90 -1.97 -43.07
CA PRO A 102 -21.64 -0.77 -43.41
C PRO A 102 -22.88 -1.13 -44.27
N GLY A 103 -24.08 -0.70 -43.78
CA GLY A 103 -25.34 -1.01 -44.43
C GLY A 103 -26.04 -2.30 -43.99
N THR A 104 -25.44 -3.08 -43.09
CA THR A 104 -26.10 -4.21 -42.44
C THR A 104 -26.50 -3.91 -41.01
N ARG A 105 -27.33 -4.77 -40.40
CA ARG A 105 -27.65 -4.67 -38.98
C ARG A 105 -26.43 -4.95 -38.16
N ILE A 106 -25.90 -3.90 -37.55
CA ILE A 106 -24.79 -3.98 -36.59
C ILE A 106 -25.29 -4.64 -35.31
N LYS A 107 -24.59 -5.62 -34.78
CA LYS A 107 -24.91 -6.34 -33.54
C LYS A 107 -23.77 -6.23 -32.56
N ASN A 108 -24.10 -6.18 -31.28
CA ASN A 108 -23.15 -6.42 -30.20
C ASN A 108 -23.76 -7.42 -29.21
N PRO A 109 -23.54 -8.73 -29.43
CA PRO A 109 -24.16 -9.76 -28.60
C PRO A 109 -23.86 -9.63 -27.11
N ALA A 110 -22.65 -9.27 -26.74
CA ALA A 110 -22.25 -9.11 -25.35
C ALA A 110 -22.96 -7.92 -24.69
N GLN A 111 -23.06 -6.78 -25.38
CA GLN A 111 -23.78 -5.62 -24.90
C GLN A 111 -25.29 -5.88 -24.77
N GLU A 112 -25.87 -6.56 -25.76
CA GLU A 112 -27.29 -6.95 -25.75
C GLU A 112 -27.58 -7.94 -24.60
N ALA A 113 -26.60 -8.78 -24.22
CA ALA A 113 -26.66 -9.69 -23.07
C ALA A 113 -26.32 -9.05 -21.72
N GLY A 114 -26.04 -7.73 -21.71
CA GLY A 114 -25.81 -6.96 -20.49
C GLY A 114 -24.38 -6.98 -19.96
N ILE A 115 -23.39 -7.46 -20.72
CA ILE A 115 -21.97 -7.34 -20.37
C ILE A 115 -21.52 -5.90 -20.57
N THR A 116 -20.70 -5.37 -19.64
CA THR A 116 -20.23 -3.98 -19.63
C THR A 116 -18.72 -3.92 -19.44
N VAL A 117 -18.13 -2.77 -19.76
CA VAL A 117 -16.72 -2.48 -19.45
C VAL A 117 -16.49 -2.59 -17.95
N GLY A 118 -15.40 -3.24 -17.55
CA GLY A 118 -15.06 -3.54 -16.16
C GLY A 118 -15.51 -4.93 -15.68
N ASP A 119 -16.34 -5.65 -16.44
CA ASP A 119 -16.66 -7.04 -16.14
C ASP A 119 -15.42 -7.93 -16.38
N THR A 120 -15.24 -8.94 -15.54
CA THR A 120 -14.18 -9.95 -15.72
C THR A 120 -14.81 -11.28 -16.12
N ILE A 121 -14.52 -11.75 -17.32
CA ILE A 121 -15.02 -13.04 -17.84
C ILE A 121 -14.23 -14.17 -17.22
N LEU A 122 -14.93 -15.11 -16.56
CA LEU A 122 -14.33 -16.22 -15.82
C LEU A 122 -14.40 -17.53 -16.58
N ARG A 123 -15.57 -17.82 -17.20
CA ARG A 123 -15.84 -19.09 -17.88
C ARG A 123 -16.66 -18.89 -19.14
N VAL A 124 -16.46 -19.80 -20.07
CA VAL A 124 -17.31 -19.97 -21.28
C VAL A 124 -17.83 -21.40 -21.26
N ASN A 125 -19.16 -21.57 -21.30
CA ASN A 125 -19.84 -22.88 -21.23
C ASN A 125 -19.35 -23.78 -20.10
N GLY A 126 -19.03 -23.16 -18.93
CA GLY A 126 -18.48 -23.85 -17.75
C GLY A 126 -16.98 -24.07 -17.77
N GLU A 127 -16.30 -23.89 -18.89
CA GLU A 127 -14.84 -24.02 -19.01
C GLU A 127 -14.13 -22.73 -18.55
N LYS A 128 -13.14 -22.86 -17.65
CA LYS A 128 -12.35 -21.73 -17.13
C LYS A 128 -11.48 -21.13 -18.23
N ILE A 129 -11.52 -19.82 -18.39
CA ILE A 129 -10.71 -19.09 -19.36
C ILE A 129 -9.28 -18.95 -18.85
N LYS A 130 -8.32 -19.24 -19.74
CA LYS A 130 -6.89 -19.10 -19.46
C LYS A 130 -6.35 -17.71 -19.83
N ASN A 131 -6.76 -17.22 -21.01
CA ASN A 131 -6.30 -15.96 -21.58
C ASN A 131 -7.26 -15.49 -22.69
N VAL A 132 -6.96 -14.34 -23.30
CA VAL A 132 -7.73 -13.75 -24.40
C VAL A 132 -7.86 -14.69 -25.61
N LEU A 133 -6.79 -15.40 -25.96
CA LEU A 133 -6.81 -16.34 -27.11
C LEU A 133 -7.74 -17.52 -26.85
N HIS A 134 -7.71 -18.07 -25.64
CA HIS A 134 -8.57 -19.18 -25.24
C HIS A 134 -10.05 -18.77 -25.26
N LEU A 135 -10.39 -17.56 -24.78
CA LEU A 135 -11.74 -16.99 -24.91
C LEU A 135 -12.16 -16.91 -26.38
N ALA A 136 -11.29 -16.38 -27.24
CA ALA A 136 -11.58 -16.20 -28.66
C ALA A 136 -11.78 -17.53 -29.39
N GLU A 137 -11.06 -18.58 -29.01
CA GLU A 137 -11.20 -19.94 -29.56
C GLU A 137 -12.53 -20.57 -29.15
N LEU A 138 -12.88 -20.54 -27.87
CA LEU A 138 -14.14 -21.09 -27.37
C LEU A 138 -15.36 -20.42 -28.03
N VAL A 139 -15.36 -19.08 -28.11
CA VAL A 139 -16.42 -18.32 -28.78
C VAL A 139 -16.51 -18.67 -30.28
N HIS A 140 -15.36 -18.79 -30.94
CA HIS A 140 -15.33 -19.14 -32.36
C HIS A 140 -15.89 -20.54 -32.61
N GLU A 141 -15.52 -21.51 -31.81
CA GLU A 141 -15.98 -22.90 -31.96
C GLU A 141 -17.49 -23.02 -31.73
N CYS A 142 -18.04 -22.40 -30.67
CA CYS A 142 -19.49 -22.34 -30.45
C CYS A 142 -20.22 -21.73 -31.65
N GLY A 143 -19.73 -20.58 -32.16
CA GLY A 143 -20.33 -19.96 -33.35
C GLY A 143 -20.28 -20.79 -34.59
N ARG A 144 -19.19 -21.56 -34.80
CA ARG A 144 -19.04 -22.48 -35.92
C ARG A 144 -20.03 -23.65 -35.87
N GLN A 145 -20.39 -24.10 -34.67
CA GLN A 145 -21.38 -25.14 -34.40
C GLN A 145 -22.83 -24.61 -34.46
N GLY A 146 -23.01 -23.28 -34.53
CA GLY A 146 -24.31 -22.64 -34.49
C GLY A 146 -24.94 -22.64 -33.08
N GLU A 147 -24.11 -22.77 -32.05
CA GLU A 147 -24.50 -22.82 -30.66
C GLU A 147 -24.39 -21.44 -30.00
N LYS A 148 -25.22 -21.25 -28.99
CA LYS A 148 -25.07 -20.10 -28.10
C LYS A 148 -23.89 -20.30 -27.17
N VAL A 149 -23.31 -19.16 -26.74
CA VAL A 149 -22.25 -19.14 -25.75
C VAL A 149 -22.79 -18.63 -24.43
N GLN A 150 -22.55 -19.36 -23.37
CA GLN A 150 -22.83 -18.97 -22.01
C GLN A 150 -21.57 -18.40 -21.38
N ILE A 151 -21.62 -17.14 -20.94
CA ILE A 151 -20.51 -16.41 -20.33
C ILE A 151 -20.79 -16.24 -18.83
N GLU A 152 -19.92 -16.78 -17.98
CA GLU A 152 -19.87 -16.48 -16.56
C GLU A 152 -18.85 -15.35 -16.34
N TYR A 153 -19.30 -14.28 -15.69
CA TYR A 153 -18.47 -13.10 -15.46
C TYR A 153 -18.70 -12.48 -14.10
N LYS A 154 -17.68 -11.81 -13.59
CA LYS A 154 -17.70 -11.09 -12.31
C LYS A 154 -17.91 -9.60 -12.55
N ARG A 155 -18.85 -9.00 -11.80
CA ARG A 155 -19.10 -7.54 -11.72
C ARG A 155 -19.08 -7.11 -10.28
N GLY A 156 -18.04 -6.37 -9.88
CA GLY A 156 -17.77 -6.13 -8.47
C GLY A 156 -17.58 -7.46 -7.73
N ASP A 157 -18.38 -7.73 -6.69
CA ASP A 157 -18.33 -9.00 -5.96
C ASP A 157 -19.33 -10.07 -6.47
N ALA A 158 -20.21 -9.70 -7.40
CA ALA A 158 -21.22 -10.58 -7.93
C ALA A 158 -20.72 -11.41 -9.12
N VAL A 159 -21.01 -12.71 -9.14
CA VAL A 159 -20.83 -13.58 -10.29
C VAL A 159 -22.16 -13.71 -11.03
N LEU A 160 -22.14 -13.38 -12.30
CA LEU A 160 -23.32 -13.32 -13.20
C LEU A 160 -23.11 -14.26 -14.37
N VAL A 161 -24.22 -14.65 -15.00
CA VAL A 161 -24.22 -15.50 -16.21
C VAL A 161 -25.10 -14.87 -17.26
N SER A 162 -24.60 -14.80 -18.50
CA SER A 162 -25.35 -14.32 -19.66
C SER A 162 -25.18 -15.28 -20.83
N GLU A 163 -26.20 -15.42 -21.63
CA GLU A 163 -26.22 -16.26 -22.84
C GLU A 163 -26.39 -15.40 -24.08
N MET A 164 -25.61 -15.69 -25.15
CA MET A 164 -25.65 -14.92 -26.38
C MET A 164 -25.26 -15.74 -27.59
N GLU A 165 -25.64 -15.30 -28.80
CA GLU A 165 -25.25 -15.92 -30.06
C GLU A 165 -24.03 -15.23 -30.65
N PRO A 166 -22.90 -15.95 -30.87
CA PRO A 166 -21.75 -15.38 -31.56
C PRO A 166 -22.10 -14.99 -33.01
N VAL A 167 -21.56 -13.86 -33.46
CA VAL A 167 -21.80 -13.35 -34.83
C VAL A 167 -20.53 -13.51 -35.68
N LEU A 168 -20.69 -13.98 -36.92
CA LEU A 168 -19.56 -14.08 -37.84
C LEU A 168 -19.08 -12.70 -38.26
N CYS A 169 -17.85 -12.37 -37.93
CA CYS A 169 -17.14 -11.22 -38.46
C CYS A 169 -16.54 -11.58 -39.81
N LYS A 170 -17.08 -11.06 -40.90
CA LYS A 170 -16.63 -11.39 -42.27
C LYS A 170 -15.21 -10.90 -42.55
N GLU A 171 -14.82 -9.81 -41.94
CA GLU A 171 -13.47 -9.25 -42.11
C GLU A 171 -12.38 -10.21 -41.64
N THR A 172 -12.62 -10.90 -40.51
CA THR A 172 -11.66 -11.83 -39.89
C THR A 172 -11.98 -13.31 -40.11
N GLY A 173 -13.18 -13.62 -40.64
CA GLY A 173 -13.65 -14.98 -40.80
C GLY A 173 -13.94 -15.73 -39.48
N ARG A 174 -13.94 -15.01 -38.33
CA ARG A 174 -14.14 -15.60 -36.99
C ARG A 174 -15.47 -15.16 -36.37
N TYR A 175 -16.07 -16.06 -35.61
CA TYR A 175 -17.21 -15.73 -34.75
C TYR A 175 -16.75 -14.94 -33.53
N ARG A 176 -17.49 -13.89 -33.16
CA ARG A 176 -17.19 -12.99 -32.10
C ARG A 176 -18.45 -12.61 -31.33
N ILE A 177 -18.29 -12.09 -30.11
CA ILE A 177 -19.39 -11.59 -29.26
C ILE A 177 -19.36 -10.08 -29.03
N GLY A 178 -18.38 -9.35 -29.63
CA GLY A 178 -18.32 -7.90 -29.61
C GLY A 178 -17.66 -7.33 -28.35
N LEU A 179 -16.57 -7.95 -27.90
CA LEU A 179 -15.76 -7.48 -26.75
C LEU A 179 -14.34 -7.14 -27.17
N TYR A 180 -13.79 -6.08 -26.59
CA TYR A 180 -12.35 -5.91 -26.40
C TYR A 180 -12.01 -6.37 -24.99
N VAL A 181 -11.02 -7.23 -24.87
CA VAL A 181 -10.64 -7.86 -23.60
C VAL A 181 -9.13 -7.89 -23.42
N ARG A 182 -8.70 -7.95 -22.16
CA ARG A 182 -7.30 -8.04 -21.75
C ARG A 182 -7.17 -9.05 -20.60
N ASP A 183 -6.11 -9.84 -20.58
CA ASP A 183 -5.89 -10.90 -19.59
C ASP A 183 -4.84 -10.55 -18.52
N GLY A 184 -4.29 -9.35 -18.56
CA GLY A 184 -3.30 -8.93 -17.57
C GLY A 184 -2.87 -7.48 -17.71
N ALA A 185 -1.93 -7.11 -16.88
CA ALA A 185 -1.21 -5.85 -16.97
C ALA A 185 0.28 -6.10 -16.79
N ASN A 186 1.08 -5.34 -17.51
CA ASN A 186 2.52 -5.27 -17.32
C ASN A 186 2.95 -3.83 -17.11
N GLY A 187 4.09 -3.65 -16.46
CA GLY A 187 4.61 -2.33 -16.18
C GLY A 187 5.99 -2.37 -15.53
N VAL A 188 6.59 -1.18 -15.44
CA VAL A 188 7.88 -0.99 -14.76
C VAL A 188 7.65 -0.31 -13.42
N GLY A 189 8.35 -0.78 -12.40
CA GLY A 189 8.31 -0.24 -11.06
C GLY A 189 9.64 -0.30 -10.36
N THR A 190 9.63 -0.08 -9.05
CA THR A 190 10.82 -0.18 -8.21
C THR A 190 10.56 -1.13 -7.05
N LEU A 191 11.50 -2.05 -6.79
CA LEU A 191 11.52 -2.90 -5.62
C LEU A 191 11.77 -2.03 -4.39
N SER A 192 10.94 -2.19 -3.35
CA SER A 192 11.01 -1.36 -2.15
C SER A 192 11.95 -1.91 -1.10
N PHE A 193 11.81 -3.19 -0.81
CA PHE A 193 12.66 -3.91 0.14
C PHE A 193 12.59 -5.42 -0.07
N TYR A 194 13.60 -6.09 0.49
CA TYR A 194 13.72 -7.54 0.57
C TYR A 194 14.10 -7.96 2.00
N HIS A 195 13.38 -8.93 2.56
CA HIS A 195 13.68 -9.52 3.86
C HIS A 195 14.40 -10.85 3.69
N ARG A 196 15.69 -10.85 3.97
CA ARG A 196 16.61 -11.97 3.67
C ARG A 196 16.19 -13.29 4.34
N GLU A 197 15.71 -13.23 5.60
CA GLU A 197 15.38 -14.44 6.36
C GLU A 197 14.13 -15.17 5.84
N SER A 198 13.13 -14.43 5.34
CA SER A 198 11.88 -15.02 4.84
C SER A 198 11.76 -15.10 3.33
N GLY A 199 12.69 -14.48 2.58
CA GLY A 199 12.58 -14.34 1.13
C GLY A 199 11.50 -13.36 0.65
N ARG A 200 10.72 -12.78 1.58
CA ARG A 200 9.59 -11.88 1.26
C ARG A 200 10.08 -10.52 0.79
N TYR A 201 9.31 -9.92 -0.10
CA TYR A 201 9.58 -8.58 -0.60
C TYR A 201 8.31 -7.72 -0.64
N GLY A 202 8.50 -6.41 -0.78
CA GLY A 202 7.47 -5.44 -1.14
C GLY A 202 7.97 -4.52 -2.25
N ALA A 203 7.04 -4.08 -3.12
CA ALA A 203 7.35 -3.17 -4.23
C ALA A 203 6.20 -2.19 -4.50
N LEU A 204 6.45 -1.14 -5.26
CA LEU A 204 5.53 -0.11 -5.77
C LEU A 204 4.94 0.83 -4.71
N GLY A 205 4.50 0.34 -3.56
CA GLY A 205 3.86 1.15 -2.50
C GLY A 205 2.42 1.58 -2.79
N HIS A 206 1.81 1.09 -3.87
CA HIS A 206 0.42 1.32 -4.23
C HIS A 206 -0.16 0.14 -5.02
N VAL A 207 -1.47 0.05 -5.08
CA VAL A 207 -2.18 -0.97 -5.86
C VAL A 207 -1.95 -0.77 -7.36
N ILE A 208 -1.90 -1.89 -8.09
CA ILE A 208 -1.96 -1.89 -9.56
C ILE A 208 -3.43 -1.95 -9.96
N THR A 209 -3.84 -0.98 -10.77
CA THR A 209 -5.18 -0.90 -11.33
C THR A 209 -5.15 -1.10 -12.84
N ASP A 210 -6.24 -1.58 -13.38
CA ASP A 210 -6.46 -1.58 -14.82
C ASP A 210 -6.64 -0.14 -15.33
N VAL A 211 -5.95 0.22 -16.41
CA VAL A 211 -5.89 1.61 -16.91
C VAL A 211 -7.22 2.10 -17.47
N GLU A 212 -8.00 1.22 -18.11
CA GLU A 212 -9.27 1.56 -18.73
C GLU A 212 -10.41 1.58 -17.73
N THR A 213 -10.40 0.66 -16.76
CA THR A 213 -11.50 0.51 -15.78
C THR A 213 -11.22 1.20 -14.46
N ASN A 214 -9.94 1.53 -14.20
CA ASN A 214 -9.43 2.07 -12.93
C ASN A 214 -9.77 1.18 -11.70
N GLN A 215 -9.99 -0.12 -11.92
CA GLN A 215 -10.26 -1.08 -10.86
C GLN A 215 -8.99 -1.84 -10.46
N PRO A 216 -8.82 -2.19 -9.17
CA PRO A 216 -7.72 -3.04 -8.72
C PRO A 216 -7.70 -4.37 -9.47
N LEU A 217 -6.51 -4.78 -9.94
CA LEU A 217 -6.33 -6.07 -10.56
C LEU A 217 -6.32 -7.17 -9.49
N ASN A 218 -7.22 -8.15 -9.64
CA ASN A 218 -7.16 -9.37 -8.85
C ASN A 218 -6.09 -10.28 -9.45
N VAL A 219 -5.03 -10.55 -8.70
CA VAL A 219 -3.91 -11.38 -9.13
C VAL A 219 -4.30 -12.86 -9.04
N GLU A 220 -4.23 -13.59 -10.15
CA GLU A 220 -4.27 -15.06 -10.17
C GLU A 220 -2.83 -15.61 -10.20
N GLU A 221 -2.05 -15.10 -11.13
CA GLU A 221 -0.63 -15.37 -11.26
C GLU A 221 0.09 -14.04 -11.47
N GLY A 222 1.17 -13.84 -10.76
CA GLY A 222 1.99 -12.66 -10.93
C GLY A 222 3.46 -13.03 -10.90
N THR A 223 4.22 -12.45 -11.83
CA THR A 223 5.65 -12.66 -11.93
C THR A 223 6.37 -11.33 -11.81
N LEU A 224 7.37 -11.30 -10.94
CA LEU A 224 8.32 -10.23 -10.82
C LEU A 224 9.54 -10.55 -11.65
N VAL A 225 9.90 -9.67 -12.56
CA VAL A 225 11.06 -9.84 -13.44
C VAL A 225 12.05 -8.69 -13.25
N ARG A 226 13.31 -8.93 -13.62
CA ARG A 226 14.32 -7.87 -13.70
C ARG A 226 13.96 -6.91 -14.85
N ALA A 227 14.16 -5.61 -14.64
CA ALA A 227 13.99 -4.64 -15.70
C ALA A 227 15.24 -3.78 -15.85
N VAL A 228 15.71 -3.65 -17.08
CA VAL A 228 16.80 -2.74 -17.45
C VAL A 228 16.19 -1.43 -17.94
N VAL A 229 16.59 -0.30 -17.34
CA VAL A 229 16.13 1.02 -17.77
C VAL A 229 16.89 1.44 -19.01
N SER A 230 16.21 1.46 -20.16
CA SER A 230 16.78 1.83 -21.46
C SER A 230 16.63 3.31 -21.78
N GLY A 231 15.77 4.04 -21.06
CA GLY A 231 15.54 5.46 -21.27
C GLY A 231 14.53 6.06 -20.28
N ILE A 232 14.40 7.38 -20.37
CA ILE A 232 13.47 8.17 -19.54
C ILE A 232 12.71 9.15 -20.41
N HIS A 233 11.40 9.13 -20.30
CA HIS A 233 10.58 10.27 -20.72
C HIS A 233 10.47 11.25 -19.56
N LYS A 234 11.05 12.44 -19.75
CA LYS A 234 11.09 13.47 -18.71
C LYS A 234 9.69 14.00 -18.42
N GLY A 235 9.36 14.07 -17.11
CA GLY A 235 8.10 14.65 -16.63
C GLY A 235 8.11 16.17 -16.70
N MET A 236 6.93 16.75 -16.86
CA MET A 236 6.68 18.18 -16.73
C MET A 236 5.32 18.43 -16.09
N LYS A 237 5.07 19.65 -15.67
CA LYS A 237 3.79 20.02 -15.06
C LYS A 237 2.62 19.64 -15.96
N GLY A 238 1.70 18.85 -15.42
CA GLY A 238 0.53 18.35 -16.13
C GLY A 238 0.75 17.08 -16.97
N LEU A 239 2.02 16.67 -17.16
CA LEU A 239 2.39 15.48 -17.93
C LEU A 239 3.43 14.69 -17.15
N PRO A 240 3.03 13.62 -16.43
CA PRO A 240 3.97 12.74 -15.75
C PRO A 240 4.96 12.10 -16.74
N GLY A 241 6.23 12.03 -16.34
CA GLY A 241 7.24 11.26 -17.08
C GLY A 241 7.18 9.78 -16.73
N GLU A 242 8.02 8.98 -17.41
CA GLU A 242 8.11 7.55 -17.19
C GLU A 242 9.51 7.00 -17.44
N LYS A 243 9.83 5.87 -16.77
CA LYS A 243 10.99 5.04 -17.12
C LYS A 243 10.60 4.09 -18.25
N ILE A 244 11.45 3.97 -19.25
CA ILE A 244 11.34 2.96 -20.30
C ILE A 244 12.17 1.76 -19.86
N GLY A 245 11.51 0.67 -19.48
CA GLY A 245 12.16 -0.57 -19.06
C GLY A 245 12.05 -1.63 -20.15
N VAL A 246 13.10 -2.42 -20.29
CA VAL A 246 13.13 -3.63 -21.12
C VAL A 246 13.31 -4.83 -20.21
N PHE A 247 12.52 -5.86 -20.39
CA PHE A 247 12.62 -7.13 -19.67
C PHE A 247 12.18 -8.30 -20.57
N THR A 248 12.71 -9.47 -20.29
CA THR A 248 12.36 -10.73 -20.96
C THR A 248 11.58 -11.58 -19.97
N GLU A 249 10.37 -12.00 -20.35
CA GLU A 249 9.43 -12.69 -19.45
C GLU A 249 9.97 -14.04 -18.94
N ASP A 250 10.75 -14.75 -19.73
CA ASP A 250 11.20 -16.11 -19.42
C ASP A 250 12.61 -16.18 -18.78
N GLU A 251 13.45 -15.19 -18.96
CA GLU A 251 14.88 -15.26 -18.58
C GLU A 251 15.23 -14.50 -17.31
N ASP A 252 14.42 -13.51 -16.92
CA ASP A 252 14.73 -12.55 -15.87
C ASP A 252 13.84 -12.66 -14.64
N ILE A 253 13.24 -13.84 -14.39
CA ILE A 253 12.32 -14.02 -13.25
C ILE A 253 13.05 -13.83 -11.93
N LEU A 254 12.59 -12.87 -11.13
CA LEU A 254 13.08 -12.60 -9.79
C LEU A 254 12.25 -13.27 -8.70
N GLY A 255 10.94 -13.44 -8.91
CA GLY A 255 10.03 -13.98 -7.91
C GLY A 255 8.58 -14.01 -8.37
N ASP A 256 7.70 -14.39 -7.47
CA ASP A 256 6.24 -14.36 -7.66
C ASP A 256 5.62 -13.06 -7.13
N ILE A 257 4.36 -12.83 -7.49
CA ILE A 257 3.52 -11.79 -6.90
C ILE A 257 2.27 -12.46 -6.34
N GLU A 258 2.18 -12.53 -5.03
CA GLU A 258 1.07 -13.17 -4.31
C GLU A 258 -0.08 -12.22 -3.99
N LYS A 259 0.23 -10.92 -3.82
CA LYS A 259 -0.75 -9.90 -3.41
C LYS A 259 -0.57 -8.60 -4.17
N ASN A 260 -1.70 -7.98 -4.50
CA ASN A 260 -1.81 -6.61 -4.98
C ASN A 260 -2.76 -5.85 -4.05
N THR A 261 -2.22 -4.95 -3.24
CA THR A 261 -2.97 -4.23 -2.18
C THR A 261 -2.77 -2.73 -2.30
N ASP A 262 -3.50 -1.94 -1.52
CA ASP A 262 -3.34 -0.48 -1.44
C ASP A 262 -1.92 -0.03 -1.05
N PHE A 263 -1.12 -0.95 -0.49
CA PHE A 263 0.25 -0.68 -0.03
C PHE A 263 1.33 -1.19 -0.99
N GLY A 264 0.95 -1.82 -2.09
CA GLY A 264 1.87 -2.33 -3.09
C GLY A 264 1.63 -3.78 -3.48
N ILE A 265 2.62 -4.35 -4.15
CA ILE A 265 2.69 -5.77 -4.47
C ILE A 265 3.66 -6.49 -3.55
N PHE A 266 3.34 -7.75 -3.22
CA PHE A 266 4.09 -8.56 -2.27
C PHE A 266 4.15 -10.01 -2.77
N GLY A 267 5.24 -10.69 -2.43
CA GLY A 267 5.49 -12.07 -2.78
C GLY A 267 6.82 -12.55 -2.26
N THR A 268 7.39 -13.56 -2.91
CA THR A 268 8.66 -14.18 -2.54
C THR A 268 9.68 -14.04 -3.67
N LEU A 269 10.89 -13.59 -3.38
CA LEU A 269 12.01 -13.63 -4.32
C LEU A 269 12.66 -15.02 -4.31
N TYR A 270 13.00 -15.52 -5.49
CA TYR A 270 13.62 -16.83 -5.69
C TYR A 270 15.14 -16.81 -5.44
N ALA A 271 15.74 -15.62 -5.49
CA ALA A 271 17.13 -15.39 -5.16
C ALA A 271 17.29 -14.12 -4.33
N SER A 272 18.35 -14.07 -3.51
CA SER A 272 18.68 -12.85 -2.77
C SER A 272 19.10 -11.75 -3.73
N ILE A 273 18.71 -10.53 -3.39
CA ILE A 273 19.19 -9.33 -4.05
C ILE A 273 20.21 -8.63 -3.17
N GLU A 274 21.08 -7.87 -3.79
CA GLU A 274 22.10 -7.07 -3.09
C GLU A 274 21.84 -5.58 -3.33
N ASN A 275 22.07 -4.78 -2.31
CA ASN A 275 22.05 -3.33 -2.44
C ASN A 275 23.47 -2.79 -2.17
N PRO A 276 24.08 -2.03 -3.10
CA PRO A 276 25.46 -1.55 -2.95
C PRO A 276 25.63 -0.57 -1.79
N TYR A 277 24.57 0.09 -1.35
CA TYR A 277 24.59 1.05 -0.24
C TYR A 277 24.36 0.38 1.12
N TYR A 278 23.62 -0.75 1.15
CA TYR A 278 23.15 -1.40 2.38
C TYR A 278 23.20 -2.93 2.27
N PRO A 279 24.38 -3.52 2.09
CA PRO A 279 24.51 -4.98 1.88
C PRO A 279 24.03 -5.79 3.10
N GLU A 280 24.17 -5.24 4.31
CA GLU A 280 23.75 -5.90 5.55
C GLU A 280 22.30 -5.56 5.96
N GLY A 281 21.61 -4.78 5.13
CA GLY A 281 20.28 -4.28 5.44
C GLY A 281 20.25 -3.19 6.51
N ILE A 282 19.10 -2.54 6.65
CA ILE A 282 18.86 -1.48 7.64
C ILE A 282 17.57 -1.73 8.40
N PRO A 283 17.45 -1.18 9.63
CA PRO A 283 16.20 -1.26 10.38
C PRO A 283 15.07 -0.52 9.65
N VAL A 284 13.84 -0.99 9.85
CA VAL A 284 12.63 -0.28 9.41
C VAL A 284 12.13 0.60 10.55
N ALA A 285 11.81 1.86 10.24
CA ALA A 285 11.20 2.77 11.20
C ALA A 285 9.70 2.50 11.34
N LEU A 286 9.21 2.60 12.56
CA LEU A 286 7.76 2.69 12.80
C LEU A 286 7.22 4.02 12.27
N ALA A 287 5.97 4.07 11.82
CA ALA A 287 5.32 5.30 11.32
C ALA A 287 5.42 6.45 12.33
N SER A 288 5.33 6.12 13.62
CA SER A 288 5.47 7.07 14.73
C SER A 288 6.88 7.68 14.87
N GLN A 289 7.89 7.05 14.32
CA GLN A 289 9.30 7.51 14.38
C GLN A 289 9.67 8.39 13.18
N VAL A 290 8.81 8.46 12.17
CA VAL A 290 9.10 9.23 10.96
C VAL A 290 8.85 10.70 11.20
N THR A 291 9.85 11.53 10.89
CA THR A 291 9.81 12.99 11.09
C THR A 291 10.12 13.71 9.78
N PRO A 292 9.61 14.95 9.57
CA PRO A 292 10.04 15.79 8.46
C PRO A 292 11.55 16.05 8.45
N GLY A 293 12.09 16.46 7.31
CA GLY A 293 13.49 16.83 7.12
C GLY A 293 14.21 16.03 6.02
N PRO A 294 15.54 16.21 5.90
CA PRO A 294 16.35 15.61 4.84
C PRO A 294 16.29 14.08 4.87
N ALA A 295 16.19 13.48 3.69
CA ALA A 295 16.19 12.05 3.46
C ALA A 295 16.79 11.76 2.08
N LYS A 296 16.84 10.49 1.69
CA LYS A 296 17.23 10.07 0.34
C LYS A 296 16.34 8.97 -0.19
N ILE A 297 16.21 8.88 -1.51
CA ILE A 297 15.61 7.74 -2.19
C ILE A 297 16.67 6.96 -2.96
N LEU A 298 16.42 5.66 -3.15
CA LEU A 298 17.20 4.84 -4.06
C LEU A 298 16.35 4.48 -5.28
N THR A 299 16.91 4.64 -6.46
CA THR A 299 16.21 4.29 -7.71
C THR A 299 17.23 4.08 -8.84
N VAL A 300 16.82 3.39 -9.88
CA VAL A 300 17.59 3.23 -11.12
C VAL A 300 17.06 4.22 -12.15
N LEU A 301 17.95 4.96 -12.79
CA LEU A 301 17.62 5.84 -13.93
C LEU A 301 18.29 5.38 -15.23
N GLU A 302 19.28 4.51 -15.14
CA GLU A 302 20.03 4.01 -16.29
C GLU A 302 20.47 2.59 -16.04
N GLU A 303 20.20 1.71 -17.00
CA GLU A 303 20.49 0.29 -16.93
C GLU A 303 19.95 -0.35 -15.63
N GLU A 304 20.83 -0.90 -14.79
CA GLU A 304 20.50 -1.51 -13.50
C GLU A 304 21.16 -0.77 -12.32
N LYS A 305 21.81 0.37 -12.57
CA LYS A 305 22.58 1.10 -11.57
C LYS A 305 21.67 1.79 -10.57
N ILE A 306 21.68 1.30 -9.32
CA ILE A 306 21.00 1.96 -8.21
C ILE A 306 21.78 3.21 -7.84
N GLU A 307 21.10 4.34 -7.77
CA GLU A 307 21.66 5.62 -7.35
C GLU A 307 20.84 6.20 -6.19
N ALA A 308 21.51 6.99 -5.35
CA ALA A 308 20.91 7.63 -4.19
C ALA A 308 20.72 9.12 -4.47
N TYR A 309 19.49 9.61 -4.33
CA TYR A 309 19.13 11.00 -4.60
C TYR A 309 18.56 11.67 -3.37
N ALA A 310 18.93 12.95 -3.16
CA ALA A 310 18.47 13.74 -2.04
C ALA A 310 17.01 14.16 -2.20
N ILE A 311 16.27 14.00 -1.11
CA ILE A 311 14.89 14.46 -0.98
C ILE A 311 14.68 15.13 0.37
N GLU A 312 13.55 15.78 0.53
CA GLU A 312 13.03 16.28 1.80
C GLU A 312 11.67 15.65 2.09
N ILE A 313 11.48 15.13 3.29
CA ILE A 313 10.16 14.82 3.81
C ILE A 313 9.55 16.13 4.32
N GLU A 314 8.68 16.75 3.52
CA GLU A 314 8.06 18.05 3.86
C GLU A 314 7.01 17.92 4.94
N ARG A 315 6.25 16.81 4.94
CA ARG A 315 5.15 16.57 5.85
C ARG A 315 4.97 15.10 6.15
N VAL A 316 4.65 14.80 7.40
CA VAL A 316 4.25 13.46 7.87
C VAL A 316 2.82 13.56 8.39
N PHE A 317 1.96 12.61 7.98
CA PHE A 317 0.58 12.54 8.42
C PHE A 317 0.44 11.57 9.58
N ASN A 318 -0.18 12.02 10.68
CA ASN A 318 -0.55 11.11 11.75
C ASN A 318 -1.67 10.19 11.27
N GLN A 319 -1.43 8.88 11.36
CA GLN A 319 -2.38 7.86 10.93
C GLN A 319 -2.83 7.02 12.12
N ASN A 320 -4.15 7.00 12.37
CA ASN A 320 -4.76 6.13 13.38
C ASN A 320 -5.04 4.72 12.84
N SER A 321 -4.99 4.56 11.52
CA SER A 321 -5.08 3.31 10.78
C SER A 321 -4.20 3.40 9.54
N PRO A 322 -3.68 2.28 9.01
CA PRO A 322 -2.86 2.27 7.81
C PRO A 322 -3.55 2.95 6.62
N THR A 323 -2.84 3.87 5.97
CA THR A 323 -3.26 4.47 4.69
C THR A 323 -2.05 4.62 3.77
N ASN A 324 -2.28 4.65 2.46
CA ASN A 324 -1.22 4.69 1.44
C ASN A 324 -0.60 6.09 1.23
N LYS A 325 -1.04 7.11 1.97
CA LYS A 325 -0.50 8.48 1.94
C LYS A 325 0.02 8.86 3.32
N GLY A 326 1.21 8.37 3.68
CA GLY A 326 1.83 8.58 5.00
C GLY A 326 2.63 9.88 5.10
N MET A 327 3.20 10.34 3.99
CA MET A 327 4.05 11.53 3.97
C MET A 327 4.01 12.24 2.61
N VAL A 328 4.42 13.51 2.60
CA VAL A 328 4.73 14.28 1.38
C VAL A 328 6.24 14.38 1.28
N VAL A 329 6.77 14.01 0.12
CA VAL A 329 8.19 14.12 -0.21
C VAL A 329 8.41 15.10 -1.34
N LYS A 330 9.56 15.77 -1.32
CA LYS A 330 10.02 16.69 -2.36
C LYS A 330 11.41 16.30 -2.81
N ILE A 331 11.60 16.19 -4.10
CA ILE A 331 12.93 16.02 -4.70
C ILE A 331 13.72 17.31 -4.52
N THR A 332 14.91 17.20 -3.92
CA THR A 332 15.84 18.32 -3.74
C THR A 332 17.13 18.14 -4.51
N ASP A 333 17.34 16.94 -5.07
CA ASP A 333 18.50 16.58 -5.86
C ASP A 333 18.45 17.24 -7.24
N PRO A 334 19.43 18.09 -7.62
CA PRO A 334 19.43 18.78 -8.90
C PRO A 334 19.60 17.83 -10.09
N ASP A 335 20.43 16.77 -9.97
CA ASP A 335 20.67 15.82 -11.05
C ASP A 335 19.40 15.02 -11.36
N LEU A 336 18.69 14.56 -10.32
CA LEU A 336 17.41 13.88 -10.49
C LEU A 336 16.39 14.79 -11.20
N ILE A 337 16.27 16.06 -10.78
CA ILE A 337 15.37 17.04 -11.43
C ILE A 337 15.76 17.27 -12.86
N GLU A 338 17.06 17.43 -13.16
CA GLU A 338 17.55 17.63 -14.50
C GLU A 338 17.24 16.42 -15.40
N ARG A 339 17.46 15.19 -14.94
CA ARG A 339 17.26 13.96 -15.73
C ARG A 339 15.80 13.59 -15.91
N THR A 340 14.96 13.77 -14.88
CA THR A 340 13.60 13.24 -14.86
C THR A 340 12.49 14.30 -14.82
N GLY A 341 12.82 15.55 -14.43
CA GLY A 341 11.83 16.61 -14.19
C GLY A 341 11.11 16.47 -12.84
N GLY A 342 11.46 15.46 -12.03
CA GLY A 342 10.85 15.12 -10.73
C GLY A 342 10.56 13.64 -10.56
N ILE A 343 9.52 13.30 -9.83
CA ILE A 343 9.05 11.91 -9.67
C ILE A 343 8.34 11.49 -10.95
N ILE A 344 8.78 10.38 -11.55
CA ILE A 344 8.21 9.82 -12.79
C ILE A 344 7.64 8.42 -12.56
N GLN A 345 6.80 7.94 -13.46
CA GLN A 345 6.31 6.57 -13.46
C GLN A 345 7.48 5.60 -13.50
N GLY A 346 7.37 4.48 -12.78
CA GLY A 346 8.47 3.54 -12.54
C GLY A 346 9.32 3.86 -11.31
N MET A 347 9.26 5.07 -10.73
CA MET A 347 9.87 5.39 -9.43
C MET A 347 9.00 4.99 -8.24
N SER A 348 7.76 4.60 -8.44
CA SER A 348 6.89 4.03 -7.42
C SER A 348 7.55 2.80 -6.79
N GLY A 349 7.65 2.77 -5.46
CA GLY A 349 8.40 1.76 -4.72
C GLY A 349 9.82 2.17 -4.33
N SER A 350 10.37 3.29 -4.84
CA SER A 350 11.69 3.77 -4.44
C SER A 350 11.79 3.94 -2.93
N PRO A 351 12.68 3.21 -2.23
CA PRO A 351 12.80 3.27 -0.78
C PRO A 351 13.25 4.64 -0.31
N ILE A 352 12.59 5.16 0.73
CA ILE A 352 12.93 6.41 1.40
C ILE A 352 13.73 6.07 2.65
N ILE A 353 14.96 6.61 2.73
CA ILE A 353 15.89 6.33 3.80
C ILE A 353 16.21 7.63 4.55
N LYS A 354 16.01 7.59 5.86
CA LYS A 354 16.33 8.68 6.80
C LYS A 354 16.98 8.09 8.04
N ASP A 355 18.05 8.72 8.55
CA ASP A 355 18.76 8.31 9.76
C ASP A 355 19.14 6.82 9.77
N ASN A 356 19.59 6.33 8.60
CA ASN A 356 19.96 4.92 8.37
C ASN A 356 18.84 3.90 8.63
N LYS A 357 17.57 4.33 8.45
CA LYS A 357 16.37 3.49 8.54
C LYS A 357 15.54 3.60 7.28
N LEU A 358 14.89 2.50 6.89
CA LEU A 358 13.83 2.54 5.87
C LEU A 358 12.58 3.12 6.52
N VAL A 359 12.20 4.35 6.13
CA VAL A 359 11.05 5.06 6.70
C VAL A 359 9.78 4.93 5.87
N GLY A 360 9.92 4.71 4.58
CA GLY A 360 8.80 4.58 3.65
C GLY A 360 9.25 4.32 2.23
N VAL A 361 8.32 4.41 1.29
CA VAL A 361 8.60 4.35 -0.15
C VAL A 361 7.79 5.40 -0.91
N VAL A 362 8.33 5.85 -2.05
CA VAL A 362 7.63 6.77 -2.96
C VAL A 362 6.45 6.04 -3.61
N THR A 363 5.30 6.71 -3.72
CA THR A 363 4.09 6.12 -4.32
C THR A 363 3.58 6.92 -5.52
N HIS A 364 2.99 8.07 -5.32
CA HIS A 364 2.32 8.87 -6.35
C HIS A 364 2.96 10.24 -6.51
N VAL A 365 3.11 10.69 -7.74
CA VAL A 365 3.56 12.04 -8.08
C VAL A 365 2.38 13.04 -8.05
N PHE A 366 2.68 14.29 -7.73
CA PHE A 366 1.73 15.39 -7.91
C PHE A 366 1.76 15.87 -9.36
N VAL A 367 0.68 15.64 -10.11
CA VAL A 367 0.60 15.95 -11.54
C VAL A 367 0.95 17.42 -11.85
N ASN A 368 0.55 18.35 -10.96
CA ASN A 368 0.81 19.78 -11.13
C ASN A 368 2.16 20.27 -10.58
N ASP A 369 2.89 19.40 -9.86
CA ASP A 369 4.24 19.66 -9.34
C ASP A 369 5.03 18.35 -9.24
N PRO A 370 5.65 17.88 -10.33
CA PRO A 370 6.36 16.61 -10.36
C PRO A 370 7.53 16.51 -9.37
N THR A 371 8.01 17.65 -8.84
CA THR A 371 9.05 17.62 -7.79
C THR A 371 8.54 17.09 -6.46
N ARG A 372 7.22 16.96 -6.29
CA ARG A 372 6.56 16.47 -5.08
C ARG A 372 5.75 15.22 -5.33
N GLY A 373 5.54 14.45 -4.27
CA GLY A 373 4.71 13.26 -4.29
C GLY A 373 4.38 12.75 -2.90
N TYR A 374 3.60 11.67 -2.87
CA TYR A 374 3.31 10.94 -1.65
C TYR A 374 4.31 9.81 -1.42
N GLY A 375 4.49 9.46 -0.15
CA GLY A 375 5.10 8.21 0.28
C GLY A 375 4.22 7.48 1.28
N VAL A 376 4.30 6.15 1.28
CA VAL A 376 3.70 5.25 2.27
C VAL A 376 4.74 4.86 3.31
N PHE A 377 4.33 4.62 4.57
CA PHE A 377 5.25 4.13 5.59
C PHE A 377 5.69 2.69 5.30
N ALA A 378 6.97 2.41 5.51
CA ALA A 378 7.52 1.08 5.34
C ALA A 378 6.90 0.05 6.30
N GLU A 379 6.51 0.47 7.50
CA GLU A 379 5.83 -0.36 8.49
C GLU A 379 4.57 -1.01 7.92
N TRP A 380 3.74 -0.26 7.19
CA TRP A 380 2.50 -0.80 6.60
C TRP A 380 2.79 -1.83 5.52
N MET A 381 3.82 -1.59 4.71
CA MET A 381 4.24 -2.55 3.70
C MET A 381 4.81 -3.83 4.30
N LEU A 382 5.59 -3.74 5.38
CA LEU A 382 6.07 -4.91 6.11
C LEU A 382 4.93 -5.77 6.66
N TYR A 383 3.90 -5.12 7.18
CA TYR A 383 2.72 -5.80 7.67
C TYR A 383 2.04 -6.59 6.55
N GLU A 384 1.81 -5.98 5.38
CA GLU A 384 1.22 -6.64 4.21
C GLU A 384 2.09 -7.79 3.68
N ALA A 385 3.42 -7.64 3.76
CA ALA A 385 4.36 -8.70 3.41
C ALA A 385 4.40 -9.86 4.42
N GLY A 386 3.72 -9.73 5.58
CA GLY A 386 3.73 -10.75 6.64
C GLY A 386 5.05 -10.83 7.41
N ILE A 387 5.89 -9.79 7.35
CA ILE A 387 7.21 -9.75 7.99
C ILE A 387 7.14 -9.15 9.40
N SER A 388 6.11 -8.38 9.71
CA SER A 388 5.99 -7.70 11.00
C SER A 388 5.99 -8.70 12.17
N PRO A 389 6.78 -8.47 13.23
CA PRO A 389 6.74 -9.27 14.46
C PRO A 389 5.34 -9.35 15.07
N LEU A 390 4.46 -8.44 14.70
CA LEU A 390 3.08 -8.31 15.15
C LEU A 390 2.11 -9.16 14.33
N ALA A 391 2.39 -9.42 13.06
CA ALA A 391 1.61 -10.33 12.22
C ALA A 391 1.60 -11.76 12.78
N GLN A 392 2.66 -12.15 13.51
CA GLN A 392 2.75 -13.46 14.17
C GLN A 392 2.01 -13.52 15.53
N ALA A 393 1.68 -12.36 16.12
CA ALA A 393 1.16 -12.33 17.49
C ALA A 393 -0.36 -12.24 17.58
N ARG A 394 -1.07 -11.57 16.68
CA ARG A 394 -2.58 -11.50 16.69
C ARG A 394 -3.12 -10.92 15.38
N GLY A 395 -4.22 -11.52 14.87
CA GLY A 395 -5.01 -11.05 13.72
C GLY A 395 -5.85 -9.79 13.95
N ASP A 396 -5.48 -8.89 14.88
CA ASP A 396 -6.24 -7.67 15.18
C ASP A 396 -5.36 -6.42 15.16
N LEU A 397 -5.41 -5.71 14.04
CA LEU A 397 -4.71 -4.44 13.77
C LEU A 397 -5.19 -3.24 14.59
N ARG A 398 -6.24 -3.38 15.38
CA ARG A 398 -6.89 -2.26 16.07
C ARG A 398 -6.11 -1.67 17.25
N ILE A 399 -4.96 -2.23 17.63
CA ILE A 399 -4.26 -1.88 18.86
C ILE A 399 -3.11 -0.89 18.66
N PHE A 400 -2.63 -0.67 17.41
CA PHE A 400 -1.39 0.06 17.15
C PHE A 400 -1.46 1.59 17.08
N SER A 401 -2.64 2.15 16.90
CA SER A 401 -2.78 3.61 16.68
C SER A 401 -2.80 4.46 17.96
N SER A 402 -2.66 3.86 19.14
CA SER A 402 -2.84 4.61 20.40
C SER A 402 -1.54 5.01 21.12
N PHE A 403 -0.35 4.87 20.50
CA PHE A 403 0.93 5.02 21.19
C PHE A 403 1.71 6.31 20.92
N LEU A 404 1.05 7.36 20.50
CA LEU A 404 1.67 8.68 20.55
C LEU A 404 0.87 9.57 21.48
N PHE A 405 1.49 9.95 22.59
CA PHE A 405 1.15 11.18 23.25
C PHE A 405 1.47 12.33 22.28
N SER A 406 0.55 12.63 21.36
CA SER A 406 0.68 13.83 20.55
C SER A 406 0.47 15.06 21.43
N ARG A 407 1.04 16.20 21.04
CA ARG A 407 0.69 17.50 21.66
C ARG A 407 -0.83 17.73 21.70
N GLN A 408 -1.58 17.07 20.84
CA GLN A 408 -3.05 17.09 20.81
C GLN A 408 -3.67 16.21 21.91
N ASP A 409 -3.06 15.08 22.29
CA ASP A 409 -3.54 14.27 23.42
C ASP A 409 -3.33 14.98 24.75
N TYR A 410 -2.27 15.79 24.88
CA TYR A 410 -2.07 16.68 26.02
C TYR A 410 -3.13 17.80 26.08
N LEU A 411 -3.50 18.37 24.93
CA LEU A 411 -4.61 19.32 24.82
C LEU A 411 -5.98 18.65 25.08
N LEU A 412 -6.12 17.36 24.80
CA LEU A 412 -7.33 16.58 25.04
C LEU A 412 -7.51 16.16 26.50
N ILE A 413 -6.42 15.94 27.25
CA ILE A 413 -6.47 15.74 28.71
C ILE A 413 -6.79 17.05 29.44
N GLY A 414 -6.40 18.20 28.84
CA GLY A 414 -6.63 19.56 29.38
C GLY A 414 -8.03 20.17 29.19
N LYS A 415 -8.91 19.54 28.36
CA LYS A 415 -10.20 20.15 28.00
C LYS A 415 -11.38 19.27 28.38
N ASN A 416 -11.95 19.36 29.52
CA ASN A 416 -13.33 19.09 29.94
C ASN A 416 -13.48 18.56 31.38
N ILE A 417 -13.14 19.37 32.36
CA ILE A 417 -13.80 19.32 33.66
C ILE A 417 -14.28 20.74 33.95
N GLN A 418 -15.56 21.00 33.74
CA GLN A 418 -16.19 22.20 34.33
C GLN A 418 -16.56 21.87 35.78
N ALA A 419 -15.89 22.49 36.70
CA ALA A 419 -16.30 22.46 38.12
C ALA A 419 -17.46 23.43 38.31
N ASN A 420 -18.62 22.90 38.69
CA ASN A 420 -19.75 23.74 39.09
C ASN A 420 -19.48 24.23 40.53
N ARG A 421 -19.79 25.51 40.81
CA ARG A 421 -19.52 26.22 42.08
C ARG A 421 -20.15 25.60 43.34
N LYS A 422 -20.66 24.38 43.31
CA LYS A 422 -21.25 23.66 44.46
C LYS A 422 -20.63 22.28 44.72
N GLY A 423 -19.36 22.08 44.43
CA GLY A 423 -18.55 20.99 45.01
C GLY A 423 -18.88 19.57 44.57
N GLY A 424 -19.49 19.35 43.39
CA GLY A 424 -19.77 18.01 42.85
C GLY A 424 -19.12 17.79 41.49
N ILE A 425 -18.49 16.63 41.30
CA ILE A 425 -17.89 16.19 40.02
C ILE A 425 -18.96 15.45 39.25
N TYR A 426 -19.32 15.91 38.03
CA TYR A 426 -20.22 15.21 37.12
C TYR A 426 -19.47 14.69 35.91
N LEU A 427 -19.63 13.38 35.62
CA LEU A 427 -19.19 12.76 34.40
C LEU A 427 -20.29 12.89 33.34
N ALA A 428 -20.02 13.64 32.26
CA ALA A 428 -20.94 13.74 31.13
C ALA A 428 -20.67 12.62 30.13
N LYS A 429 -21.69 11.81 29.84
CA LYS A 429 -21.69 10.86 28.71
C LYS A 429 -22.06 11.61 27.43
N THR A 430 -21.19 11.61 26.43
CA THR A 430 -21.51 12.07 25.09
C THR A 430 -21.94 10.87 24.23
N ASN A 431 -23.19 10.94 23.75
CA ASN A 431 -23.69 10.06 22.70
C ASN A 431 -23.12 10.52 21.35
N PHE A 432 -22.41 9.64 20.68
CA PHE A 432 -22.04 9.83 19.26
C PHE A 432 -23.28 9.53 18.39
N ARG A 433 -23.75 10.51 17.66
CA ARG A 433 -24.53 10.30 16.44
C ARG A 433 -23.58 10.24 15.25
N ASN A 434 -23.65 9.15 14.54
CA ASN A 434 -23.08 9.02 13.20
C ASN A 434 -23.93 9.87 12.24
N ASP A 435 -23.33 10.91 11.67
CA ASP A 435 -23.84 11.50 10.44
C ASP A 435 -22.81 11.31 9.35
N CYS A 436 -23.12 10.38 8.45
CA CYS A 436 -22.54 10.29 7.11
C CYS A 436 -23.16 11.40 6.24
N ARG A 437 -22.32 12.30 5.71
CA ARG A 437 -22.48 12.89 4.39
C ARG A 437 -21.12 13.22 3.80
#